data_8315f7fdf79feaa3bb8e679ddadec84b
#
_entry.id   8315f7fdf79feaa3bb8e679ddadec84b
#
_cell.length_a   1.000
_cell.length_b   1.000
_cell.length_c   1.000
_cell.angle_alpha   90.00
_cell.angle_beta   90.00
_cell.angle_gamma   90.00
#
_symmetry.space_group_name_H-M   'P 1'
#
loop_
_entity.id
_entity.type
_entity.pdbx_description
1 polymer ?
#
loop_
_entity_poly.entity_id
_entity_poly.type
_entity_poly.pdbx_seq_one_letter_code
_entity_poly.pdbx_strand_id
1 'polypeptide(L)'
;MANSRPERVGEQIRQELSQLLARDVHDPGVGFITLTQVKVAPDLQLARVYYTSMGDEKSLKDTAKALGRATPFLRRQVAQRLRLRRAPELQFFYDQSIAHQDRIEQILQELKTEAADRPVSDDDEPDRS
;
A
#
# COMPACT_ATOMS: atom_id res chain seq x y z
N MET A 1 15.94 -18.55 5.93
CA MET A 1 16.91 -17.45 6.03
C MET A 1 16.39 -16.38 6.97
N ALA A 2 17.20 -15.92 7.88
CA ALA A 2 16.77 -14.91 8.84
C ALA A 2 16.69 -13.54 8.18
N ASN A 3 15.60 -12.83 8.44
CA ASN A 3 15.47 -11.45 7.99
C ASN A 3 16.36 -10.56 8.84
N SER A 4 16.81 -9.45 8.27
CA SER A 4 17.51 -8.43 9.03
C SER A 4 16.57 -7.82 10.07
N ARG A 5 17.13 -7.14 11.06
CA ARG A 5 16.32 -6.46 12.08
C ARG A 5 15.38 -5.41 11.46
N PRO A 6 15.85 -4.54 10.54
CA PRO A 6 14.93 -3.61 9.89
C PRO A 6 13.79 -4.29 9.16
N GLU A 7 14.04 -5.42 8.51
CA GLU A 7 12.98 -6.16 7.82
C GLU A 7 11.96 -6.72 8.80
N ARG A 8 12.42 -7.27 9.92
CA ARG A 8 11.50 -7.80 10.94
C ARG A 8 10.67 -6.68 11.57
N VAL A 9 11.31 -5.57 11.89
CA VAL A 9 10.61 -4.42 12.44
C VAL A 9 9.59 -3.88 11.43
N GLY A 10 9.98 -3.82 10.16
CA GLY A 10 9.08 -3.38 9.11
C GLY A 10 7.83 -4.23 9.01
N GLU A 11 7.98 -5.56 9.08
CA GLU A 11 6.84 -6.46 9.05
C GLU A 11 5.95 -6.32 10.30
N GLN A 12 6.56 -6.14 11.45
CA GLN A 12 5.81 -5.89 12.69
C GLN A 12 5.04 -4.57 12.60
N ILE A 13 5.68 -3.52 12.07
CA ILE A 13 5.02 -2.23 11.87
C ILE A 13 3.84 -2.39 10.91
N ARG A 14 4.02 -3.11 9.82
CA ARG A 14 2.95 -3.34 8.86
C ARG A 14 1.74 -3.98 9.52
N GLN A 15 1.97 -5.02 10.31
CA GLN A 15 0.88 -5.71 11.00
C GLN A 15 0.16 -4.80 11.98
N GLU A 16 0.91 -4.06 12.79
CA GLU A 16 0.32 -3.16 13.78
C GLU A 16 -0.44 -2.00 13.12
N LEU A 17 0.16 -1.40 12.10
CA LEU A 17 -0.52 -0.32 11.38
C LEU A 17 -1.79 -0.79 10.70
N SER A 18 -1.78 -1.98 10.13
CA SER A 18 -2.98 -2.54 9.49
C SER A 18 -4.11 -2.67 10.50
N GLN A 19 -3.82 -3.14 11.70
CA GLN A 19 -4.82 -3.25 12.76
C GLN A 19 -5.28 -1.88 13.24
N LEU A 20 -4.35 -0.96 13.44
CA LEU A 20 -4.69 0.38 13.90
C LEU A 20 -5.58 1.11 12.90
N LEU A 21 -5.26 1.03 11.62
CA LEU A 21 -6.05 1.68 10.58
C LEU A 21 -7.44 1.07 10.47
N ALA A 22 -7.56 -0.24 10.68
CA ALA A 22 -8.85 -0.92 10.60
C ALA A 22 -9.74 -0.67 11.81
N ARG A 23 -9.17 -0.46 12.99
CA ARG A 23 -9.93 -0.45 14.25
C ARG A 23 -9.96 0.89 14.96
N ASP A 24 -8.84 1.59 14.98
CA ASP A 24 -8.65 2.72 15.88
C ASP A 24 -8.60 4.08 15.19
N VAL A 25 -8.50 4.11 13.87
CA VAL A 25 -8.52 5.36 13.13
C VAL A 25 -9.91 5.60 12.59
N HIS A 26 -10.55 6.65 13.10
CA HIS A 26 -11.94 6.98 12.73
C HIS A 26 -12.00 8.24 11.88
N ASP A 27 -11.02 8.44 11.02
CA ASP A 27 -11.02 9.56 10.09
C ASP A 27 -11.86 9.20 8.87
N PRO A 28 -12.89 9.97 8.53
CA PRO A 28 -13.73 9.64 7.39
C PRO A 28 -13.01 9.66 6.04
N GLY A 29 -11.82 10.29 5.98
CA GLY A 29 -11.00 10.26 4.76
C GLY A 29 -10.27 8.94 4.57
N VAL A 30 -10.17 8.10 5.62
CA VAL A 30 -9.53 6.80 5.51
C VAL A 30 -10.57 5.77 5.13
N GLY A 31 -10.49 5.27 3.89
CA GLY A 31 -11.35 4.19 3.43
C GLY A 31 -10.68 2.85 3.58
N PHE A 32 -10.91 1.98 2.61
CA PHE A 32 -10.22 0.68 2.60
C PHE A 32 -8.79 0.87 2.14
N ILE A 33 -7.88 0.62 3.07
CA ILE A 33 -6.44 0.73 2.82
C ILE A 33 -5.81 -0.63 3.02
N THR A 34 -4.97 -1.02 2.09
CA THR A 34 -4.13 -2.21 2.22
C THR A 34 -2.68 -1.77 2.27
N LEU A 35 -2.00 -2.14 3.33
CA LEU A 35 -0.56 -1.88 3.42
C LEU A 35 0.17 -2.99 2.67
N THR A 36 0.93 -2.60 1.66
CA THR A 36 1.61 -3.57 0.80
C THR A 36 2.98 -3.92 1.34
N GLN A 37 3.70 -2.95 1.87
CA GLN A 37 5.01 -3.21 2.48
C GLN A 37 5.41 -2.03 3.35
N VAL A 38 6.32 -2.31 4.27
CA VAL A 38 6.94 -1.27 5.09
C VAL A 38 8.46 -1.47 5.02
N LYS A 39 9.16 -0.44 4.59
CA LYS A 39 10.63 -0.46 4.52
C LYS A 39 11.19 0.43 5.60
N VAL A 40 11.98 -0.16 6.48
CA VAL A 40 12.56 0.54 7.62
C VAL A 40 14.04 0.79 7.36
N ALA A 41 14.48 2.00 7.65
CA ALA A 41 15.89 2.34 7.53
C ALA A 41 16.73 1.55 8.54
N PRO A 42 18.02 1.31 8.25
CA PRO A 42 18.86 0.49 9.14
C PRO A 42 18.93 0.99 10.57
N ASP A 43 18.82 2.30 10.78
CA ASP A 43 18.83 2.89 12.13
C ASP A 43 17.46 2.86 12.82
N LEU A 44 16.45 2.31 12.17
CA LEU A 44 15.08 2.18 12.67
C LEU A 44 14.38 3.50 12.95
N GLN A 45 14.86 4.60 12.39
CA GLN A 45 14.28 5.93 12.64
C GLN A 45 13.25 6.36 11.61
N LEU A 46 13.24 5.70 10.46
CA LEU A 46 12.32 6.03 9.37
C LEU A 46 11.67 4.76 8.85
N ALA A 47 10.36 4.76 8.73
CA ALA A 47 9.61 3.70 8.10
C ALA A 47 8.83 4.26 6.91
N ARG A 48 9.08 3.71 5.76
CA ARG A 48 8.33 4.04 4.53
C ARG A 48 7.22 3.04 4.37
N VAL A 49 6.00 3.52 4.45
CA VAL A 49 4.81 2.69 4.43
C VAL A 49 4.14 2.81 3.07
N TYR A 50 4.09 1.71 2.35
CA TYR A 50 3.45 1.67 1.03
C TYR A 50 2.07 1.09 1.16
N TYR A 51 1.10 1.73 0.51
CA TYR A 51 -0.29 1.33 0.62
C TYR A 51 -1.00 1.42 -0.71
N THR A 52 -2.09 0.68 -0.83
CA THR A 52 -3.06 0.86 -1.91
C THR A 52 -4.41 1.19 -1.30
N SER A 53 -5.24 1.85 -2.08
CA SER A 53 -6.58 2.22 -1.66
C SER A 53 -7.47 2.23 -2.89
N MET A 54 -8.74 1.97 -2.68
CA MET A 54 -9.73 2.01 -3.76
C MET A 54 -10.35 3.39 -3.84
N GLY A 55 -10.72 3.77 -5.06
CA GLY A 55 -11.43 5.02 -5.27
C GLY A 55 -10.81 5.82 -6.41
N ASP A 56 -11.43 6.96 -6.67
CA ASP A 56 -10.96 7.88 -7.70
C ASP A 56 -9.81 8.73 -7.17
N GLU A 57 -9.33 9.62 -8.03
CA GLU A 57 -8.20 10.49 -7.69
C GLU A 57 -8.48 11.35 -6.45
N LYS A 58 -9.71 11.84 -6.33
CA LYS A 58 -10.09 12.64 -5.17
C LYS A 58 -10.06 11.81 -3.89
N SER A 59 -10.60 10.60 -3.95
CA SER A 59 -10.59 9.68 -2.80
C SER A 59 -9.17 9.35 -2.37
N LEU A 60 -8.27 9.14 -3.33
CA LEU A 60 -6.87 8.86 -3.02
C LEU A 60 -6.19 10.04 -2.35
N LYS A 61 -6.49 11.26 -2.78
CA LYS A 61 -5.97 12.47 -2.13
C LYS A 61 -6.50 12.63 -0.72
N ASP A 62 -7.78 12.37 -0.53
CA ASP A 62 -8.40 12.45 0.81
C ASP A 62 -7.78 11.42 1.74
N THR A 63 -7.53 10.22 1.25
CA THR A 63 -6.86 9.17 2.01
C THR A 63 -5.45 9.61 2.43
N ALA A 64 -4.69 10.17 1.51
CA ALA A 64 -3.34 10.63 1.82
C ALA A 64 -3.34 11.71 2.92
N LYS A 65 -4.29 12.65 2.85
CA LYS A 65 -4.42 13.69 3.87
C LYS A 65 -4.82 13.09 5.22
N ALA A 66 -5.73 12.13 5.21
CA ALA A 66 -6.18 11.47 6.43
C ALA A 66 -5.04 10.71 7.10
N LEU A 67 -4.22 10.01 6.31
CA LEU A 67 -3.04 9.34 6.84
C LEU A 67 -2.08 10.33 7.47
N GLY A 68 -1.88 11.49 6.84
CA GLY A 68 -1.06 12.54 7.40
C GLY A 68 -1.58 13.02 8.77
N ARG A 69 -2.89 13.21 8.89
CA ARG A 69 -3.50 13.62 10.16
C ARG A 69 -3.34 12.55 11.23
N ALA A 70 -3.41 11.28 10.85
CA ALA A 70 -3.32 10.17 11.80
C ALA A 70 -1.87 9.85 12.19
N THR A 71 -0.89 10.36 11.48
CA THR A 71 0.51 9.98 11.67
C THR A 71 1.00 10.14 13.12
N PRO A 72 0.75 11.25 13.83
CA PRO A 72 1.23 11.34 15.21
C PRO A 72 0.68 10.26 16.11
N PHE A 73 -0.60 9.95 15.98
CA PHE A 73 -1.23 8.88 16.75
C PHE A 73 -0.61 7.53 16.39
N LEU A 74 -0.47 7.25 15.09
CA LEU A 74 0.08 5.97 14.63
C LEU A 74 1.51 5.78 15.10
N ARG A 75 2.32 6.83 15.08
CA ARG A 75 3.71 6.76 15.56
C ARG A 75 3.76 6.36 17.03
N ARG A 76 2.94 7.00 17.85
CA ARG A 76 2.91 6.68 19.29
C ARG A 76 2.48 5.25 19.53
N GLN A 77 1.45 4.80 18.83
CA GLN A 77 0.95 3.44 19.02
C GLN A 77 1.97 2.39 18.57
N VAL A 78 2.61 2.61 17.45
CA VAL A 78 3.65 1.69 16.95
C VAL A 78 4.79 1.60 17.97
N ALA A 79 5.27 2.74 18.47
CA ALA A 79 6.35 2.74 19.44
C ALA A 79 5.98 1.97 20.71
N GLN A 80 4.77 2.16 21.21
CA GLN A 80 4.30 1.46 22.39
C GLN A 80 4.14 -0.04 22.17
N ARG A 81 3.48 -0.40 21.07
CA ARG A 81 3.17 -1.80 20.81
C ARG A 81 4.41 -2.64 20.51
N LEU A 82 5.38 -2.05 19.84
CA LEU A 82 6.63 -2.72 19.50
C LEU A 82 7.73 -2.45 20.51
N ARG A 83 7.44 -1.70 21.55
CA ARG A 83 8.40 -1.34 22.61
C ARG A 83 9.67 -0.73 22.04
N LEU A 84 9.48 0.16 21.08
CA LEU A 84 10.61 0.86 20.48
C LEU A 84 11.04 2.03 21.37
N ARG A 85 12.33 2.27 21.43
CA ARG A 85 12.88 3.37 22.23
C ARG A 85 12.39 4.71 21.70
N ARG A 86 12.26 4.82 20.38
CA ARG A 86 11.77 6.03 19.71
C ARG A 86 10.69 5.66 18.73
N ALA A 87 9.70 6.53 18.59
CA ALA A 87 8.71 6.39 17.54
C ALA A 87 9.39 6.67 16.19
N PRO A 88 9.38 5.73 15.25
CA PRO A 88 9.95 5.98 13.93
C PRO A 88 9.12 7.02 13.20
N GLU A 89 9.76 7.80 12.34
CA GLU A 89 9.03 8.64 11.43
C GLU A 89 8.30 7.75 10.42
N LEU A 90 7.02 8.01 10.20
CA LEU A 90 6.23 7.26 9.23
C LEU A 90 5.99 8.14 8.01
N GLN A 91 6.33 7.62 6.84
CA GLN A 91 6.05 8.26 5.57
C GLN A 91 5.18 7.33 4.76
N PHE A 92 4.06 7.83 4.28
CA PHE A 92 3.11 7.02 3.53
C PHE A 92 3.23 7.31 2.04
N PHE A 93 3.30 6.25 1.25
CA PHE A 93 3.39 6.34 -0.21
C PHE A 93 2.37 5.42 -0.85
N TYR A 94 1.65 5.94 -1.83
CA TYR A 94 0.77 5.09 -2.63
C TYR A 94 1.62 4.12 -3.44
N ASP A 95 1.31 2.83 -3.34
CA ASP A 95 2.11 1.81 -4.03
C ASP A 95 1.64 1.68 -5.47
N GLN A 96 2.27 2.45 -6.33
CA GLN A 96 1.93 2.46 -7.75
C GLN A 96 2.31 1.15 -8.45
N SER A 97 3.27 0.41 -7.92
CA SER A 97 3.67 -0.84 -8.54
C SER A 97 2.54 -1.87 -8.51
N ILE A 98 1.82 -1.96 -7.39
CA ILE A 98 0.67 -2.85 -7.28
C ILE A 98 -0.48 -2.37 -8.17
N ALA A 99 -0.79 -1.09 -8.12
CA ALA A 99 -1.85 -0.53 -8.96
C ALA A 99 -1.55 -0.72 -10.45
N HIS A 100 -0.30 -0.51 -10.83
CA HIS A 100 0.12 -0.70 -12.22
C HIS A 100 0.00 -2.17 -12.65
N GLN A 101 0.41 -3.08 -11.79
CA GLN A 101 0.32 -4.51 -12.06
C GLN A 101 -1.12 -4.96 -12.23
N ASP A 102 -2.00 -4.52 -11.35
CA ASP A 102 -3.42 -4.84 -11.44
C ASP A 102 -4.02 -4.34 -12.74
N ARG A 103 -3.65 -3.15 -13.17
CA ARG A 103 -4.13 -2.59 -14.42
C ARG A 103 -3.65 -3.41 -15.61
N ILE A 104 -2.40 -3.85 -15.61
CA ILE A 104 -1.87 -4.69 -16.68
C ILE A 104 -2.62 -6.02 -16.72
N GLU A 105 -2.84 -6.65 -15.59
CA GLU A 105 -3.58 -7.90 -15.52
C GLU A 105 -5.00 -7.74 -16.06
N GLN A 106 -5.64 -6.64 -15.70
CA GLN A 106 -7.00 -6.35 -16.19
C GLN A 106 -7.02 -6.21 -17.72
N ILE A 107 -6.06 -5.48 -18.28
CA ILE A 107 -5.95 -5.30 -19.74
C ILE A 107 -5.74 -6.64 -20.41
N LEU A 108 -4.86 -7.49 -19.87
CA LEU A 108 -4.61 -8.82 -20.43
C LEU A 108 -5.88 -9.69 -20.40
N GLN A 109 -6.65 -9.59 -19.33
CA GLN A 109 -7.89 -10.34 -19.20
C GLN A 109 -8.92 -9.87 -20.24
N GLU A 110 -9.04 -8.58 -20.45
CA GLU A 110 -9.93 -8.03 -21.47
C GLU A 110 -9.53 -8.49 -22.86
N LEU A 111 -8.24 -8.49 -23.17
CA LEU A 111 -7.75 -8.96 -24.46
C LEU A 111 -8.03 -10.44 -24.66
N LYS A 112 -7.88 -11.25 -23.64
CA LYS A 112 -8.22 -12.67 -23.73
C LYS A 112 -9.70 -12.88 -24.02
N THR A 113 -10.56 -12.11 -23.36
CA THR A 113 -11.99 -12.19 -23.57
C THR A 113 -12.35 -11.81 -25.00
N GLU A 114 -11.80 -10.73 -25.51
CA GLU A 114 -12.03 -10.31 -26.88
C GLU A 114 -11.54 -11.35 -27.88
N ALA A 115 -10.38 -11.93 -27.66
CA ALA A 115 -9.84 -12.94 -28.57
C ALA A 115 -10.70 -14.21 -28.58
N ALA A 116 -11.35 -14.52 -27.47
CA ALA A 116 -12.24 -15.68 -27.39
C ALA A 116 -13.57 -15.43 -28.08
N ASP A 117 -14.02 -14.18 -28.14
CA ASP A 117 -15.35 -13.83 -28.62
C ASP A 117 -15.42 -13.53 -30.11
N ARG A 118 -14.29 -13.46 -30.80
CA ARG A 118 -14.28 -13.09 -32.21
C ARG A 118 -13.30 -13.93 -33.01
N PRO A 119 -13.51 -14.06 -34.34
CA PRO A 119 -12.58 -14.80 -35.18
C PRO A 119 -11.19 -14.16 -35.13
N VAL A 120 -10.19 -15.01 -35.14
CA VAL A 120 -8.81 -14.54 -35.19
C VAL A 120 -8.55 -13.98 -36.60
N SER A 121 -7.92 -12.81 -36.64
CA SER A 121 -7.44 -12.22 -37.87
C SER A 121 -6.06 -11.63 -37.66
N ASP A 122 -5.38 -11.34 -38.74
CA ASP A 122 -4.05 -10.74 -38.67
C ASP A 122 -4.07 -9.34 -38.08
N ASP A 123 -5.25 -8.73 -38.07
CA ASP A 123 -5.40 -7.38 -37.53
C ASP A 123 -5.61 -7.38 -36.03
N ASP A 124 -5.73 -8.56 -35.41
CA ASP A 124 -5.98 -8.69 -34.00
C ASP A 124 -4.70 -8.79 -33.19
N GLU A 125 -3.59 -8.40 -33.75
CA GLU A 125 -2.36 -8.37 -32.99
C GLU A 125 -2.50 -7.47 -31.76
N PRO A 126 -2.07 -7.97 -30.60
CA PRO A 126 -2.10 -7.12 -29.42
C PRO A 126 -1.17 -5.94 -29.59
N ASP A 127 -1.60 -4.81 -29.09
CA ASP A 127 -0.74 -3.64 -29.08
C ASP A 127 0.42 -3.88 -28.13
N ARG A 128 1.60 -3.55 -28.59
CA ARG A 128 2.83 -3.81 -27.87
C ARG A 128 3.29 -2.67 -27.01
N SER A 129 2.82 -1.53 -27.23
CA SER A 129 3.33 -0.35 -26.58
C SER A 129 3.15 -0.34 -25.09
#